data_d8cdc286366f0a04bb0d087362c61f26
#
_entry.id   d8cdc286366f0a04bb0d087362c61f26
#
_cell.length_a   1.000
_cell.length_b   1.000
_cell.length_c   1.000
_cell.angle_alpha   90.00
_cell.angle_beta   90.00
_cell.angle_gamma   90.00
#
_symmetry.space_group_name_H-M   'P 1'
#
loop_
_entity.id
_entity.type
_entity.pdbx_description
1 polymer ?
#
loop_
_entity_poly.entity_id
_entity_poly.type
_entity_poly.pdbx_seq_one_letter_code
_entity_poly.pdbx_strand_id
1 'polypeptide(L)'
;MYLKNSEANDNEALLEKSLWISLNNIHGIGSQTFCLLLKTFGNPSNIYAASFKQLKEVVSENIATEIIKGVDEDVLKEPLHWLSLTNNHLVTLADQHYPKALLEISDPPPLIYAKGNLAILNQPSIAIVGSRNASVQGEKNAEAFAEGLSNHGLCIVSGLALGIDGAAHRGALKANGATIAVVGTGLDI
;
A
#
# COMPACT_ATOMS: atom_id res chain seq x y z
N MET A 1 6.78 11.41 33.13
CA MET A 1 6.23 10.04 32.92
C MET A 1 5.59 9.85 31.54
N TYR A 2 4.98 10.89 30.94
CA TYR A 2 4.34 10.82 29.61
C TYR A 2 5.30 10.67 28.40
N LEU A 3 6.52 11.20 28.46
CA LEU A 3 7.48 11.15 27.34
C LEU A 3 8.11 9.77 27.09
N LYS A 4 8.27 8.94 28.12
CA LYS A 4 8.80 7.57 27.96
C LYS A 4 7.83 6.59 27.33
N ASN A 5 6.52 6.84 27.42
CA ASN A 5 5.50 5.97 26.82
C ASN A 5 5.33 6.24 25.30
N SER A 6 5.59 7.47 24.81
CA SER A 6 5.54 7.77 23.38
C SER A 6 6.70 7.14 22.62
N GLU A 7 7.93 7.25 23.14
CA GLU A 7 9.11 6.66 22.50
C GLU A 7 9.04 5.12 22.44
N ALA A 8 8.46 4.47 23.45
CA ALA A 8 8.27 3.02 23.46
C ALA A 8 7.23 2.58 22.40
N ASN A 9 6.11 3.31 22.29
CA ASN A 9 5.08 3.04 21.28
C ASN A 9 5.59 3.30 19.86
N ASP A 10 6.37 4.34 19.64
CA ASP A 10 6.94 4.66 18.32
C ASP A 10 7.94 3.59 17.88
N ASN A 11 8.77 3.07 18.81
CA ASN A 11 9.69 1.98 18.53
C ASN A 11 8.98 0.65 18.23
N GLU A 12 7.89 0.35 18.94
CA GLU A 12 7.10 -0.87 18.68
C GLU A 12 6.40 -0.80 17.32
N ALA A 13 5.80 0.34 16.97
CA ALA A 13 5.19 0.57 15.66
C ALA A 13 6.21 0.51 14.52
N LEU A 14 7.43 1.00 14.73
CA LEU A 14 8.51 0.94 13.76
C LEU A 14 8.98 -0.51 13.56
N LEU A 15 9.12 -1.26 14.65
CA LEU A 15 9.49 -2.68 14.61
C LEU A 15 8.44 -3.48 13.82
N GLU A 16 7.16 -3.27 14.10
CA GLU A 16 6.08 -3.95 13.37
C GLU A 16 6.15 -3.67 11.87
N LYS A 17 6.28 -2.41 11.46
CA LYS A 17 6.45 -2.02 10.05
C LYS A 17 7.66 -2.71 9.41
N SER A 18 8.77 -2.80 10.14
CA SER A 18 10.00 -3.47 9.68
C SER A 18 9.75 -4.94 9.38
N LEU A 19 8.98 -5.63 10.22
CA LEU A 19 8.63 -7.04 10.02
C LEU A 19 7.73 -7.24 8.80
N TRP A 20 6.74 -6.36 8.58
CA TRP A 20 5.90 -6.40 7.38
C TRP A 20 6.72 -6.21 6.10
N ILE A 21 7.59 -5.20 6.07
CA ILE A 21 8.45 -4.90 4.92
C ILE A 21 9.42 -6.04 4.65
N SER A 22 10.12 -6.51 5.68
CA SER A 22 11.09 -7.58 5.55
C SER A 22 10.45 -8.86 5.01
N LEU A 23 9.30 -9.27 5.55
CA LEU A 23 8.59 -10.45 5.08
C LEU A 23 8.15 -10.31 3.62
N ASN A 24 7.67 -9.15 3.22
CA ASN A 24 7.24 -8.87 1.84
C ASN A 24 8.40 -8.89 0.83
N ASN A 25 9.62 -8.63 1.29
CA ASN A 25 10.81 -8.62 0.44
C ASN A 25 11.48 -9.99 0.29
N ILE A 26 11.04 -11.01 1.02
CA ILE A 26 11.59 -12.37 0.87
C ILE A 26 11.21 -12.91 -0.51
N HIS A 27 12.22 -13.29 -1.28
CA HIS A 27 12.01 -13.88 -2.61
C HIS A 27 11.13 -15.13 -2.53
N GLY A 28 10.06 -15.16 -3.33
CA GLY A 28 9.07 -16.25 -3.34
C GLY A 28 7.87 -16.01 -2.41
N ILE A 29 7.85 -14.96 -1.60
CA ILE A 29 6.66 -14.53 -0.86
C ILE A 29 5.90 -13.50 -1.71
N GLY A 30 4.91 -13.96 -2.45
CA GLY A 30 3.88 -13.08 -3.05
C GLY A 30 2.71 -12.89 -2.10
N SER A 31 1.72 -12.07 -2.51
CA SER A 31 0.56 -11.73 -1.67
C SER A 31 -0.16 -12.96 -1.14
N GLN A 32 -0.36 -14.01 -1.94
CA GLN A 32 -1.03 -15.25 -1.51
C GLN A 32 -0.25 -15.95 -0.41
N THR A 33 1.06 -16.11 -0.57
CA THR A 33 1.93 -16.75 0.44
C THR A 33 1.96 -15.92 1.72
N PHE A 34 2.03 -14.59 1.58
CA PHE A 34 1.98 -13.68 2.72
C PHE A 34 0.67 -13.82 3.49
N CYS A 35 -0.47 -13.77 2.79
CA CYS A 35 -1.79 -13.97 3.40
C CYS A 35 -1.94 -15.34 4.05
N LEU A 36 -1.38 -16.40 3.46
CA LEU A 36 -1.38 -17.74 4.05
C LEU A 36 -0.59 -17.78 5.36
N LEU A 37 0.58 -17.15 5.40
CA LEU A 37 1.39 -17.03 6.61
C LEU A 37 0.64 -16.24 7.70
N LEU A 38 0.02 -15.11 7.36
CA LEU A 38 -0.79 -14.34 8.32
C LEU A 38 -1.98 -15.15 8.84
N LYS A 39 -2.65 -15.89 7.97
CA LYS A 39 -3.79 -16.74 8.37
C LYS A 39 -3.37 -17.83 9.34
N THR A 40 -2.15 -18.36 9.21
CA THR A 40 -1.64 -19.45 10.04
C THR A 40 -1.06 -18.96 11.37
N PHE A 41 -0.29 -17.88 11.33
CA PHE A 41 0.48 -17.40 12.49
C PHE A 41 -0.07 -16.09 13.10
N GLY A 42 -0.99 -15.42 12.45
CA GLY A 42 -1.69 -14.22 12.91
C GLY A 42 -1.01 -12.92 12.51
N ASN A 43 0.27 -12.74 12.80
CA ASN A 43 1.01 -11.52 12.51
C ASN A 43 2.49 -11.80 12.16
N PRO A 44 3.22 -10.83 11.57
CA PRO A 44 4.62 -11.03 11.20
C PRO A 44 5.53 -11.39 12.36
N SER A 45 5.31 -10.84 13.56
CA SER A 45 6.12 -11.18 14.74
C SER A 45 6.04 -12.66 15.06
N ASN A 46 4.85 -13.26 15.01
CA ASN A 46 4.67 -14.69 15.22
C ASN A 46 5.27 -15.53 14.08
N ILE A 47 5.23 -15.02 12.84
CA ILE A 47 5.87 -15.71 11.69
C ILE A 47 7.37 -15.81 11.91
N TYR A 48 8.03 -14.72 12.31
CA TYR A 48 9.47 -14.72 12.61
C TYR A 48 9.83 -15.50 13.88
N ALA A 49 8.90 -15.62 14.84
CA ALA A 49 9.09 -16.44 16.04
C ALA A 49 8.82 -17.94 15.83
N ALA A 50 8.24 -18.33 14.69
CA ALA A 50 7.91 -19.71 14.41
C ALA A 50 9.17 -20.56 14.14
N SER A 51 9.13 -21.83 14.56
CA SER A 51 10.21 -22.78 14.25
C SER A 51 10.25 -23.13 12.77
N PHE A 52 11.43 -23.49 12.28
CA PHE A 52 11.61 -23.98 10.92
C PHE A 52 10.62 -25.10 10.53
N LYS A 53 10.36 -26.03 11.48
CA LYS A 53 9.40 -27.11 11.26
C LYS A 53 7.98 -26.58 11.02
N GLN A 54 7.52 -25.63 11.81
CA GLN A 54 6.20 -25.02 11.66
C GLN A 54 6.08 -24.26 10.34
N LEU A 55 7.13 -23.50 9.96
CA LEU A 55 7.14 -22.78 8.69
C LEU A 55 7.08 -23.71 7.49
N LYS A 56 7.79 -24.85 7.51
CA LYS A 56 7.77 -25.86 6.43
C LYS A 56 6.41 -26.55 6.23
N GLU A 57 5.52 -26.50 7.20
CA GLU A 57 4.15 -27.01 7.05
C GLU A 57 3.28 -26.06 6.20
N VAL A 58 3.73 -24.79 6.02
CA VAL A 58 2.95 -23.73 5.35
C VAL A 58 3.61 -23.26 4.04
N VAL A 59 4.93 -23.21 4.03
CA VAL A 59 5.72 -22.68 2.90
C VAL A 59 6.83 -23.64 2.49
N SER A 60 7.44 -23.38 1.32
CA SER A 60 8.58 -24.17 0.85
C SER A 60 9.79 -24.04 1.79
N GLU A 61 10.69 -25.03 1.75
CA GLU A 61 11.91 -25.06 2.54
C GLU A 61 12.79 -23.81 2.33
N ASN A 62 12.87 -23.35 1.09
CA ASN A 62 13.61 -22.14 0.77
C ASN A 62 13.04 -20.91 1.47
N ILE A 63 11.73 -20.70 1.41
CA ILE A 63 11.06 -19.59 2.09
C ILE A 63 11.20 -19.71 3.61
N ALA A 64 11.01 -20.90 4.17
CA ALA A 64 11.21 -21.13 5.60
C ALA A 64 12.64 -20.80 6.05
N THR A 65 13.64 -21.15 5.24
CA THR A 65 15.04 -20.82 5.50
C THR A 65 15.28 -19.32 5.51
N GLU A 66 14.71 -18.59 4.54
CA GLU A 66 14.85 -17.12 4.50
C GLU A 66 14.17 -16.45 5.71
N ILE A 67 12.98 -16.91 6.12
CA ILE A 67 12.31 -16.37 7.32
C ILE A 67 13.18 -16.59 8.58
N ILE A 68 13.77 -17.77 8.74
CA ILE A 68 14.61 -18.10 9.93
C ILE A 68 15.90 -17.28 9.97
N LYS A 69 16.42 -16.78 8.87
CA LYS A 69 17.56 -15.85 8.87
C LYS A 69 17.24 -14.54 9.61
N GLY A 70 15.94 -14.22 9.74
CA GLY A 70 15.50 -13.00 10.39
C GLY A 70 15.40 -11.81 9.44
N VAL A 71 15.32 -10.64 10.01
CA VAL A 71 15.16 -9.37 9.30
C VAL A 71 16.48 -8.93 8.69
N ASP A 72 16.49 -8.62 7.41
CA ASP A 72 17.61 -8.00 6.72
C ASP A 72 17.56 -6.46 6.89
N GLU A 73 18.46 -5.92 7.70
CA GLU A 73 18.50 -4.48 7.99
C GLU A 73 18.86 -3.64 6.76
N ASP A 74 19.63 -4.19 5.81
CA ASP A 74 20.00 -3.44 4.60
C ASP A 74 18.79 -3.18 3.71
N VAL A 75 17.87 -4.13 3.61
CA VAL A 75 16.62 -4.01 2.87
C VAL A 75 15.67 -2.99 3.49
N LEU A 76 15.80 -2.72 4.78
CA LEU A 76 14.91 -1.81 5.51
C LEU A 76 15.33 -0.34 5.44
N LYS A 77 16.59 -0.04 5.16
CA LYS A 77 17.14 1.33 5.24
C LYS A 77 16.34 2.35 4.42
N GLU A 78 16.17 2.08 3.12
CA GLU A 78 15.44 3.00 2.23
C GLU A 78 13.94 3.09 2.59
N PRO A 79 13.20 1.98 2.77
CA PRO A 79 11.79 2.06 3.17
C PRO A 79 11.56 2.79 4.49
N LEU A 80 12.38 2.54 5.51
CA LEU A 80 12.23 3.21 6.80
C LEU A 80 12.61 4.69 6.72
N HIS A 81 13.65 5.04 5.96
CA HIS A 81 13.97 6.44 5.69
C HIS A 81 12.79 7.14 5.00
N TRP A 82 12.23 6.53 3.95
CA TRP A 82 11.06 7.08 3.27
C TRP A 82 9.86 7.25 4.23
N LEU A 83 9.61 6.28 5.10
CA LEU A 83 8.53 6.34 6.10
C LEU A 83 8.76 7.40 7.19
N SER A 84 10.00 7.85 7.40
CA SER A 84 10.30 8.95 8.33
C SER A 84 9.90 10.33 7.80
N LEU A 85 9.62 10.44 6.49
CA LEU A 85 9.21 11.69 5.87
C LEU A 85 7.72 11.97 6.14
N THR A 86 7.37 13.26 6.22
CA THR A 86 6.00 13.71 6.51
C THR A 86 5.00 13.20 5.47
N ASN A 87 3.84 12.73 5.92
CA ASN A 87 2.74 12.21 5.11
C ASN A 87 3.07 10.92 4.33
N ASN A 88 4.16 10.24 4.67
CA ASN A 88 4.49 8.93 4.13
C ASN A 88 4.03 7.84 5.10
N HIS A 89 3.36 6.83 4.60
CA HIS A 89 2.71 5.81 5.40
C HIS A 89 2.95 4.42 4.81
N LEU A 90 3.07 3.43 5.68
CA LEU A 90 2.88 2.03 5.35
C LEU A 90 1.47 1.65 5.82
N VAL A 91 0.65 1.17 4.91
CA VAL A 91 -0.70 0.67 5.21
C VAL A 91 -0.71 -0.82 4.94
N THR A 92 -1.00 -1.62 5.95
CA THR A 92 -0.98 -3.08 5.91
C THR A 92 -2.39 -3.65 5.97
N LEU A 93 -2.55 -4.94 5.66
CA LEU A 93 -3.84 -5.63 5.79
C LEU A 93 -4.45 -5.55 7.21
N ALA A 94 -3.62 -5.27 8.24
CA ALA A 94 -4.08 -5.10 9.61
C ALA A 94 -4.57 -3.68 9.93
N ASP A 95 -4.31 -2.71 9.04
CA ASP A 95 -4.66 -1.31 9.25
C ASP A 95 -6.13 -1.02 8.97
N GLN A 96 -6.73 -0.18 9.81
CA GLN A 96 -8.08 0.33 9.58
C GLN A 96 -8.22 1.18 8.30
N HIS A 97 -7.12 1.78 7.82
CA HIS A 97 -7.06 2.57 6.60
C HIS A 97 -6.83 1.74 5.35
N TYR A 98 -6.62 0.42 5.49
CA TYR A 98 -6.46 -0.43 4.32
C TYR A 98 -7.68 -0.32 3.40
N PRO A 99 -7.51 -0.07 2.09
CA PRO A 99 -8.62 0.10 1.16
C PRO A 99 -9.48 -1.17 1.09
N LYS A 100 -10.70 -1.10 1.62
CA LYS A 100 -11.60 -2.28 1.68
C LYS A 100 -11.90 -2.86 0.31
N ALA A 101 -11.93 -2.03 -0.74
CA ALA A 101 -12.12 -2.48 -2.11
C ALA A 101 -11.01 -3.44 -2.59
N LEU A 102 -9.78 -3.33 -2.05
CA LEU A 102 -8.70 -4.27 -2.38
C LEU A 102 -8.90 -5.65 -1.74
N LEU A 103 -9.73 -5.78 -0.71
CA LEU A 103 -10.05 -7.09 -0.12
C LEU A 103 -10.98 -7.93 -1.01
N GLU A 104 -11.64 -7.31 -1.99
CA GLU A 104 -12.53 -7.98 -2.93
C GLU A 104 -11.77 -8.67 -4.09
N ILE A 105 -10.49 -8.35 -4.31
CA ILE A 105 -9.68 -9.03 -5.31
C ILE A 105 -9.10 -10.34 -4.75
N SER A 106 -8.80 -11.28 -5.64
CA SER A 106 -8.28 -12.60 -5.26
C SER A 106 -6.90 -12.58 -4.61
N ASP A 107 -6.14 -11.51 -4.82
CA ASP A 107 -4.73 -11.38 -4.44
C ASP A 107 -4.43 -9.98 -3.88
N PRO A 108 -5.01 -9.61 -2.73
CA PRO A 108 -4.81 -8.29 -2.14
C PRO A 108 -3.35 -8.10 -1.71
N PRO A 109 -2.73 -6.95 -2.04
CA PRO A 109 -1.37 -6.67 -1.60
C PRO A 109 -1.30 -6.64 -0.06
N PRO A 110 -0.35 -7.34 0.57
CA PRO A 110 -0.28 -7.40 2.04
C PRO A 110 0.05 -6.05 2.68
N LEU A 111 0.71 -5.17 1.93
CA LEU A 111 1.04 -3.80 2.32
C LEU A 111 1.05 -2.88 1.10
N ILE A 112 0.81 -1.61 1.32
CA ILE A 112 0.92 -0.53 0.34
C ILE A 112 1.66 0.66 0.96
N TYR A 113 2.52 1.27 0.16
CA TYR A 113 3.13 2.56 0.48
C TYR A 113 2.16 3.66 0.05
N ALA A 114 1.84 4.57 0.94
CA ALA A 114 0.92 5.67 0.67
C ALA A 114 1.55 7.01 1.06
N LYS A 115 1.33 8.04 0.23
CA LYS A 115 1.76 9.40 0.51
C LYS A 115 0.56 10.33 0.46
N GLY A 116 0.30 11.04 1.56
CA GLY A 116 -0.81 11.98 1.64
C GLY A 116 -1.85 11.61 2.69
N ASN A 117 -3.12 11.94 2.43
CA ASN A 117 -4.21 11.76 3.38
C ASN A 117 -4.84 10.35 3.27
N LEU A 118 -4.61 9.50 4.27
CA LEU A 118 -5.16 8.13 4.29
C LEU A 118 -6.69 8.08 4.43
N ALA A 119 -7.33 9.13 4.94
CA ALA A 119 -8.78 9.13 5.15
C ALA A 119 -9.59 8.99 3.86
N ILE A 120 -8.98 9.29 2.69
CA ILE A 120 -9.65 9.17 1.40
C ILE A 120 -9.64 7.76 0.82
N LEU A 121 -8.81 6.83 1.34
CA LEU A 121 -8.62 5.49 0.78
C LEU A 121 -9.89 4.63 0.82
N ASN A 122 -10.79 4.90 1.76
CA ASN A 122 -12.05 4.17 1.94
C ASN A 122 -13.29 5.00 1.55
N GLN A 123 -13.11 6.15 0.88
CA GLN A 123 -14.24 6.91 0.34
C GLN A 123 -14.83 6.21 -0.90
N PRO A 124 -16.12 6.42 -1.18
CA PRO A 124 -16.70 6.00 -2.45
C PRO A 124 -15.88 6.53 -3.62
N SER A 125 -15.44 5.66 -4.48
CA SER A 125 -14.48 6.01 -5.53
C SER A 125 -14.82 5.36 -6.87
N ILE A 126 -14.31 5.96 -7.94
CA ILE A 126 -14.40 5.43 -9.30
C ILE A 126 -13.05 5.55 -9.99
N ALA A 127 -12.66 4.50 -10.70
CA ALA A 127 -11.45 4.52 -11.51
C ALA A 127 -11.73 5.10 -12.90
N ILE A 128 -10.90 6.05 -13.34
CA ILE A 128 -10.89 6.57 -14.71
C ILE A 128 -9.49 6.32 -15.27
N VAL A 129 -9.40 5.47 -16.28
CA VAL A 129 -8.14 5.07 -16.90
C VAL A 129 -8.27 5.10 -18.43
N GLY A 130 -7.14 5.27 -19.13
CA GLY A 130 -7.17 5.24 -20.57
C GLY A 130 -5.82 5.44 -21.24
N SER A 131 -5.85 5.83 -22.51
CA SER A 131 -4.67 5.98 -23.35
C SER A 131 -3.73 7.06 -22.83
N ARG A 132 -2.42 6.77 -22.85
CA ARG A 132 -1.36 7.76 -22.63
C ARG A 132 -1.27 8.77 -23.78
N ASN A 133 -1.62 8.35 -24.99
CA ASN A 133 -1.68 9.18 -26.20
C ASN A 133 -3.16 9.46 -26.56
N ALA A 134 -3.87 10.11 -25.66
CA ALA A 134 -5.27 10.43 -25.86
C ALA A 134 -5.46 11.56 -26.88
N SER A 135 -6.59 11.57 -27.56
CA SER A 135 -6.99 12.74 -28.35
C SER A 135 -7.34 13.91 -27.44
N VAL A 136 -7.20 15.14 -27.93
CA VAL A 136 -7.60 16.35 -27.20
C VAL A 136 -9.05 16.26 -26.69
N GLN A 137 -9.96 15.69 -27.49
CA GLN A 137 -11.35 15.49 -27.07
C GLN A 137 -11.47 14.43 -25.98
N GLY A 138 -10.67 13.35 -26.05
CA GLY A 138 -10.63 12.31 -25.02
C GLY A 138 -10.20 12.85 -23.67
N GLU A 139 -9.14 13.67 -23.63
CA GLU A 139 -8.70 14.31 -22.38
C GLU A 139 -9.76 15.28 -21.83
N LYS A 140 -10.37 16.12 -22.67
CA LYS A 140 -11.46 17.02 -22.26
C LYS A 140 -12.65 16.25 -21.68
N ASN A 141 -13.02 15.12 -22.28
CA ASN A 141 -14.09 14.28 -21.78
C ASN A 141 -13.73 13.67 -20.42
N ALA A 142 -12.52 13.11 -20.28
CA ALA A 142 -12.06 12.52 -19.01
C ALA A 142 -12.05 13.56 -17.89
N GLU A 143 -11.56 14.77 -18.16
CA GLU A 143 -11.56 15.87 -17.19
C GLU A 143 -12.99 16.28 -16.80
N ALA A 144 -13.90 16.44 -17.77
CA ALA A 144 -15.28 16.83 -17.50
C ALA A 144 -16.04 15.73 -16.71
N PHE A 145 -15.85 14.46 -17.05
CA PHE A 145 -16.44 13.34 -16.29
C PHE A 145 -15.90 13.30 -14.85
N ALA A 146 -14.58 13.41 -14.68
CA ALA A 146 -13.97 13.42 -13.36
C ALA A 146 -14.45 14.59 -12.50
N GLU A 147 -14.54 15.80 -13.07
CA GLU A 147 -15.11 16.99 -12.42
C GLU A 147 -16.57 16.75 -12.01
N GLY A 148 -17.40 16.25 -12.91
CA GLY A 148 -18.80 15.95 -12.61
C GLY A 148 -18.98 14.92 -11.50
N LEU A 149 -18.24 13.82 -11.56
CA LEU A 149 -18.29 12.75 -10.55
C LEU A 149 -17.76 13.22 -9.18
N SER A 150 -16.67 14.00 -9.18
CA SER A 150 -16.13 14.60 -7.96
C SER A 150 -17.09 15.58 -7.30
N ASN A 151 -17.84 16.39 -8.08
CA ASN A 151 -18.87 17.28 -7.56
C ASN A 151 -20.03 16.50 -6.88
N HIS A 152 -20.18 15.22 -7.18
CA HIS A 152 -21.14 14.31 -6.54
C HIS A 152 -20.49 13.49 -5.38
N GLY A 153 -19.29 13.87 -4.94
CA GLY A 153 -18.63 13.28 -3.77
C GLY A 153 -17.87 12.00 -4.04
N LEU A 154 -17.62 11.63 -5.31
CA LEU A 154 -16.80 10.47 -5.63
C LEU A 154 -15.31 10.84 -5.68
N CYS A 155 -14.49 10.02 -5.06
CA CYS A 155 -13.03 10.10 -5.19
C CYS A 155 -12.60 9.52 -6.55
N ILE A 156 -11.78 10.23 -7.29
CA ILE A 156 -11.27 9.76 -8.60
C ILE A 156 -9.98 8.98 -8.38
N VAL A 157 -9.94 7.73 -8.85
CA VAL A 157 -8.75 6.87 -8.82
C VAL A 157 -8.18 6.74 -10.21
N SER A 158 -6.86 6.93 -10.38
CA SER A 158 -6.21 6.77 -11.67
C SER A 158 -4.73 6.43 -11.51
N GLY A 159 -4.02 6.12 -12.62
CA GLY A 159 -2.64 5.66 -12.62
C GLY A 159 -1.57 6.77 -12.72
N LEU A 160 -1.96 8.04 -12.71
CA LEU A 160 -1.07 9.20 -12.86
C LEU A 160 -0.25 9.22 -14.18
N ALA A 161 -0.64 8.44 -15.18
CA ALA A 161 0.01 8.47 -16.49
C ALA A 161 -0.38 9.75 -17.28
N LEU A 162 0.35 10.01 -18.37
CA LEU A 162 -0.04 11.03 -19.34
C LEU A 162 -1.40 10.68 -19.97
N GLY A 163 -2.07 11.67 -20.59
CA GLY A 163 -3.34 11.49 -21.29
C GLY A 163 -4.54 11.39 -20.36
N ILE A 164 -5.33 10.33 -20.47
CA ILE A 164 -6.59 10.18 -19.76
C ILE A 164 -6.43 10.21 -18.24
N ASP A 165 -5.43 9.55 -17.70
CA ASP A 165 -5.21 9.48 -16.26
C ASP A 165 -4.92 10.88 -15.68
N GLY A 166 -3.99 11.62 -16.30
CA GLY A 166 -3.69 13.00 -15.90
C GLY A 166 -4.90 13.93 -16.04
N ALA A 167 -5.72 13.76 -17.08
CA ALA A 167 -6.95 14.52 -17.28
C ALA A 167 -7.98 14.22 -16.17
N ALA A 168 -8.11 12.95 -15.78
CA ALA A 168 -9.00 12.55 -14.69
C ALA A 168 -8.60 13.21 -13.36
N HIS A 169 -7.31 13.20 -13.02
CA HIS A 169 -6.82 13.89 -11.81
C HIS A 169 -7.08 15.39 -11.86
N ARG A 170 -6.83 16.05 -13.01
CA ARG A 170 -7.13 17.49 -13.16
C ARG A 170 -8.60 17.80 -12.95
N GLY A 171 -9.52 16.96 -13.49
CA GLY A 171 -10.95 17.13 -13.30
C GLY A 171 -11.38 17.04 -11.84
N ALA A 172 -10.85 16.06 -11.09
CA ALA A 172 -11.12 15.94 -9.66
C ALA A 172 -10.62 17.15 -8.87
N LEU A 173 -9.39 17.61 -9.14
CA LEU A 173 -8.82 18.79 -8.47
C LEU A 173 -9.58 20.08 -8.79
N LYS A 174 -10.07 20.23 -10.03
CA LYS A 174 -10.89 21.37 -10.45
C LYS A 174 -12.22 21.45 -9.69
N ALA A 175 -12.78 20.30 -9.32
CA ALA A 175 -13.96 20.22 -8.45
C ALA A 175 -13.63 20.38 -6.95
N ASN A 176 -12.36 20.63 -6.57
CA ASN A 176 -11.87 20.54 -5.20
C ASN A 176 -12.18 19.19 -4.54
N GLY A 177 -12.30 18.14 -5.32
CA GLY A 177 -12.58 16.78 -4.86
C GLY A 177 -11.33 15.97 -4.53
N ALA A 178 -11.54 14.79 -3.95
CA ALA A 178 -10.47 13.85 -3.64
C ALA A 178 -10.01 13.08 -4.88
N THR A 179 -8.71 12.81 -4.96
CA THR A 179 -8.18 11.92 -6.00
C THR A 179 -7.02 11.09 -5.47
N ILE A 180 -6.91 9.83 -5.94
CA ILE A 180 -5.88 8.86 -5.56
C ILE A 180 -5.13 8.42 -6.80
N ALA A 181 -3.82 8.58 -6.78
CA ALA A 181 -2.93 8.02 -7.79
C ALA A 181 -2.42 6.65 -7.34
N VAL A 182 -2.62 5.62 -8.19
CA VAL A 182 -2.08 4.26 -7.96
C VAL A 182 -0.97 4.03 -8.96
N VAL A 183 0.26 4.01 -8.49
CA VAL A 183 1.45 3.90 -9.33
C VAL A 183 2.23 2.62 -9.05
N GLY A 184 2.88 2.07 -10.08
CA GLY A 184 3.78 0.92 -9.95
C GLY A 184 5.25 1.31 -9.82
N THR A 185 5.55 2.60 -9.81
CA THR A 185 6.88 3.17 -9.56
C THR A 185 7.02 3.60 -8.09
N GLY A 186 8.22 4.00 -7.66
CA GLY A 186 8.38 4.65 -6.36
C GLY A 186 7.56 5.93 -6.25
N LEU A 187 7.16 6.30 -5.03
CA LEU A 187 6.39 7.53 -4.77
C LEU A 187 7.28 8.78 -4.62
N ASP A 188 8.55 8.64 -4.88
CA ASP A 188 9.62 9.63 -4.79
C ASP A 188 10.20 10.02 -6.18
N ILE A 189 9.62 9.47 -7.25
CA ILE A 189 10.03 9.72 -8.64
C ILE A 189 9.12 10.76 -9.27
#